data_94914352c25618eccb3ddd2411ec56df
#
_entry.id   94914352c25618eccb3ddd2411ec56df
#
_cell.length_a   1.000
_cell.length_b   1.000
_cell.length_c   1.000
_cell.angle_alpha   90.00
_cell.angle_beta   90.00
_cell.angle_gamma   90.00
#
_symmetry.space_group_name_H-M   'P 1'
#
loop_
_entity.id
_entity.type
_entity.pdbx_description
1 polymer ?
#
loop_
_entity_poly.entity_id
_entity_poly.type
_entity_poly.pdbx_seq_one_letter_code
_entity_poly.pdbx_strand_id
1 'polypeptide(L)' 'MKLKDLIDRKILYLNFPINKYAIQEGKVTEISPAEKCIKINNDWYLISNIRIIELFSEKERPALGFN' A
#
# COMPACT_ATOMS: atom_id res chain seq x y z
N MET A 1 13.57 -3.71 0.01
CA MET A 1 12.84 -2.50 -0.36
C MET A 1 12.59 -1.67 0.88
N LYS A 2 12.81 -0.38 0.77
CA LYS A 2 12.55 0.50 1.89
C LYS A 2 11.12 1.01 1.81
N LEU A 3 10.54 1.34 2.97
CA LEU A 3 9.18 1.82 3.00
C LEU A 3 8.99 3.06 2.14
N LYS A 4 9.96 3.95 2.15
CA LYS A 4 9.81 5.17 1.36
C LYS A 4 9.71 4.92 -0.13
N ASP A 5 10.13 3.74 -0.58
CA ASP A 5 10.01 3.39 -1.99
C ASP A 5 8.57 3.12 -2.39
N LEU A 6 7.67 3.02 -1.44
CA LEU A 6 6.27 2.82 -1.72
C LEU A 6 5.56 4.12 -2.06
N ILE A 7 6.14 5.25 -1.71
CA ILE A 7 5.47 6.54 -1.93
C ILE A 7 5.21 6.72 -3.41
N ASP A 8 3.98 7.14 -3.73
CA ASP A 8 3.48 7.34 -5.08
C ASP A 8 3.23 6.06 -5.84
N ARG A 9 3.28 4.92 -5.17
CA ARG A 9 2.98 3.66 -5.82
C ARG A 9 1.59 3.17 -5.47
N LYS A 10 0.96 2.53 -6.43
CA LYS A 10 -0.32 1.89 -6.20
C LYS A 10 -0.06 0.51 -5.65
N ILE A 11 -0.84 0.11 -4.67
CA ILE A 11 -0.71 -1.20 -4.05
C ILE A 11 -2.06 -1.87 -3.90
N LEU A 12 -2.03 -3.19 -3.84
CA LEU A 12 -3.18 -3.97 -3.38
C LEU A 12 -2.86 -4.37 -1.96
N TYR A 13 -3.81 -4.20 -1.06
CA TYR A 13 -3.54 -4.43 0.34
C TYR A 13 -4.76 -4.92 1.08
N LEU A 14 -4.49 -5.52 2.23
CA LEU A 14 -5.52 -5.88 3.19
C LEU A 14 -5.36 -4.98 4.39
N ASN A 15 -6.47 -4.51 4.92
CA ASN A 15 -6.48 -3.64 6.08
C ASN A 15 -6.99 -4.43 7.28
N PHE A 16 -6.08 -5.09 7.99
CA PHE A 16 -6.41 -5.73 9.25
C PHE A 16 -6.54 -4.66 10.30
N PRO A 17 -7.36 -4.83 11.27
CA PRO A 17 -8.34 -5.89 11.48
C PRO A 17 -9.69 -5.54 10.87
N ILE A 18 -9.79 -4.41 10.17
CA ILE A 18 -11.07 -3.89 9.73
C ILE A 18 -11.66 -4.75 8.61
N ASN A 19 -10.83 -5.10 7.63
CA ASN A 19 -11.34 -5.76 6.46
C ASN A 19 -10.33 -6.79 5.97
N LYS A 20 -10.14 -7.82 6.75
CA LYS A 20 -9.05 -8.76 6.49
C LYS A 20 -9.31 -9.69 5.31
N TYR A 21 -10.52 -9.70 4.79
CA TYR A 21 -10.83 -10.58 3.66
C TYR A 21 -11.05 -9.82 2.36
N ALA A 22 -11.05 -8.52 2.40
CA ALA A 22 -11.32 -7.73 1.21
C ALA A 22 -10.05 -7.04 0.76
N ILE A 23 -9.60 -7.38 -0.43
CA ILE A 23 -8.43 -6.75 -1.01
C ILE A 23 -8.83 -5.37 -1.50
N GLN A 24 -8.04 -4.38 -1.12
CA GLN A 24 -8.30 -3.00 -1.50
C GLN A 24 -7.16 -2.49 -2.34
N GLU A 25 -7.44 -1.46 -3.10
CA GLU A 25 -6.47 -0.83 -3.97
C GLU A 25 -6.30 0.62 -3.55
N GLY A 26 -5.06 1.08 -3.51
CA GLY A 26 -4.82 2.45 -3.13
C GLY A 26 -3.43 2.90 -3.49
N LYS A 27 -3.24 4.21 -3.45
CA LYS A 27 -1.94 4.81 -3.73
C LYS A 27 -1.34 5.32 -2.43
N VAL A 28 -0.11 4.94 -2.18
CA VAL A 28 0.61 5.39 -0.99
C VAL A 28 1.09 6.81 -1.26
N THR A 29 0.68 7.74 -0.42
CA THR A 29 1.07 9.13 -0.61
C THR A 29 2.11 9.61 0.38
N GLU A 30 2.10 9.06 1.59
CA GLU A 30 3.08 9.46 2.60
C GLU A 30 3.35 8.30 3.53
N ILE A 31 4.49 8.37 4.19
CA ILE A 31 4.86 7.41 5.22
C ILE A 31 5.45 8.19 6.38
N SER A 32 5.04 7.85 7.58
CA SER A 32 5.56 8.46 8.79
C SER A 32 6.29 7.40 9.59
N PRO A 33 7.60 7.24 9.41
CA PRO A 33 8.34 6.21 10.13
C PRO A 33 8.29 6.38 11.64
N ALA A 34 8.30 7.63 12.09
CA ALA A 34 8.30 7.90 13.54
C ALA A 34 7.03 7.41 14.18
N GLU A 35 5.91 7.52 13.50
CA GLU A 35 4.62 7.10 14.03
C GLU A 35 4.22 5.73 13.51
N LYS A 36 5.03 5.15 12.64
CA LYS A 36 4.77 3.85 12.05
C LYS A 36 3.43 3.81 11.33
N CYS A 37 3.14 4.89 10.61
CA CYS A 37 1.89 5.03 9.87
C CYS A 37 2.16 5.18 8.39
N ILE A 38 1.18 4.78 7.59
CA ILE A 38 1.24 4.89 6.16
C ILE A 38 -0.06 5.54 5.69
N LYS A 39 0.06 6.46 4.75
CA LYS A 39 -1.10 7.16 4.22
C LYS A 39 -1.45 6.59 2.86
N ILE A 40 -2.65 6.08 2.75
CA ILE A 40 -3.14 5.48 1.52
C ILE A 40 -4.45 6.18 1.17
N ASN A 41 -4.51 6.77 -0.03
CA ASN A 41 -5.71 7.47 -0.50
C ASN A 41 -6.18 8.52 0.50
N ASN A 42 -5.23 9.24 1.12
CA ASN A 42 -5.51 10.32 2.06
C ASN A 42 -5.97 9.86 3.44
N ASP A 43 -5.88 8.59 3.74
CA ASP A 43 -6.20 8.08 5.07
C ASP A 43 -4.96 7.48 5.70
N TRP A 44 -4.78 7.73 6.98
CA TRP A 44 -3.64 7.19 7.73
C TRP A 44 -3.98 5.86 8.34
N TYR A 45 -3.06 4.93 8.26
CA TYR A 45 -3.20 3.60 8.85
C TYR A 45 -1.91 3.23 9.55
N LEU A 46 -2.00 2.38 10.56
CA LEU A 46 -0.80 1.80 11.15
C LEU A 46 -0.19 0.82 10.16
N ILE A 47 1.10 0.91 9.98
CA ILE A 47 1.79 0.01 9.05
C ILE A 47 1.57 -1.44 9.43
N SER A 48 1.51 -1.73 10.72
CA SER A 48 1.31 -3.09 11.20
C SER A 48 -0.06 -3.65 10.83
N ASN A 49 -1.01 -2.78 10.50
CA ASN A 49 -2.35 -3.21 10.15
C ASN A 49 -2.54 -3.38 8.64
N ILE A 50 -1.54 -3.04 7.87
CA ILE A 50 -1.63 -3.09 6.42
C ILE A 50 -0.75 -4.23 5.92
N ARG A 51 -1.35 -5.13 5.16
CA ARG A 51 -0.60 -6.20 4.51
C ARG A 51 -0.61 -5.93 3.02
N ILE A 52 0.54 -5.66 2.47
CA ILE A 52 0.67 -5.39 1.04
C ILE A 52 0.72 -6.71 0.30
N ILE A 53 -0.16 -6.88 -0.66
CA ILE A 53 -0.24 -8.09 -1.43
C ILE A 53 0.50 -7.94 -2.75
N GLU A 54 0.35 -6.79 -3.37
CA GLU A 54 0.93 -6.56 -4.68
C GLU A 54 1.36 -5.12 -4.80
N LEU A 55 2.46 -4.91 -5.50
CA LEU A 55 3.01 -3.58 -5.70
C LEU A 55 3.00 -3.29 -7.20
N PHE A 56 2.42 -2.16 -7.58
CA PHE A 56 2.37 -1.77 -8.97
C PHE A 56 3.49 -0.80 -9.27
N SER A 57 3.99 -0.87 -10.47
CA SER A 57 4.93 0.10 -10.94
C SER A 57 4.20 1.39 -11.25
N GLU A 58 4.87 2.51 -11.04
CA GLU A 58 4.30 3.80 -11.32
C GLU A 58 3.85 3.97 -12.74
N LYS A 59 4.63 3.45 -13.66
CA LYS A 59 4.41 3.67 -15.06
C LYS A 59 3.88 2.48 -15.78
N GLU A 60 3.61 1.41 -15.07
CA GLU A 60 3.24 0.17 -15.71
C GLU A 60 2.04 -0.41 -15.05
N ARG A 61 1.42 -1.30 -15.76
CA ARG A 61 0.35 -2.05 -15.18
C ARG A 61 0.90 -2.99 -14.14
N PRO A 62 0.02 -3.58 -13.36
CA PRO A 62 0.47 -4.57 -12.39
C PRO A 62 1.31 -5.62 -13.08
N ALA A 63 2.36 -6.03 -12.40
CA ALA A 63 3.25 -7.02 -12.95
C ALA A 63 2.66 -8.40 -12.74
N LEU A 64 1.61 -8.69 -13.42
CA LEU A 64 0.98 -9.98 -13.31
C LEU A 64 1.26 -10.85 -14.50
N GLY A 65 2.07 -10.38 -15.39
CA GLY A 65 2.44 -11.18 -16.50
C GLY A 65 1.46 -11.14 -17.64
N PHE A 66 0.60 -10.21 -17.62
CA PHE A 66 -0.36 -10.13 -18.69
C PHE A 66 -0.03 -9.03 -19.59
N ASN A 67 1.00 -8.71 -19.85
CA ASN A 67 1.20 -7.59 -20.68
C ASN A 67 1.35 -7.77 -22.09
#